data_5f2f8799c6510d64a2c6cdedaf8b0556
#
_entry.id   5f2f8799c6510d64a2c6cdedaf8b0556
#
_cell.length_a   1.000
_cell.length_b   1.000
_cell.length_c   1.000
_cell.angle_alpha   90.00
_cell.angle_beta   90.00
_cell.angle_gamma   90.00
#
_symmetry.space_group_name_H-M   'P 1'
#
loop_
_entity.id
_entity.type
_entity.pdbx_description
1 polymer ?
#
loop_
_entity_poly.entity_id
_entity_poly.type
_entity_poly.pdbx_seq_one_letter_code
_entity_poly.pdbx_strand_id
1 'polypeptide(L)'
;MLLIRPLLHSNMGRKFKAHTVLFFIATVCNCGGLLTPLGDPPLFMMYLRNAPFQWFFRLWPIWAAVNGILLLIYFLVDSFFWQKESAELRKNTSASFLSVTISGKLNFVWLLGVVLVLATVNPVTIPALEANRYFVFIREAAILLMAGLSIAFTRHEVRAANHFSWHPIAEVAVLFLGIFVTMVPCLLFLERNAHQLGIAGPVMFYYTSGGLSSVLDNTPTAVTLYSLVVGLAQQRPDMVAGIPASLMTAICCGSVFFGAMTYIGNGPNFMVRTIAEHRNVSMPHFFRYIWIFSLPVLLPVFAVVQLLFIRE
;
A
#
# COMPACT_ATOMS: atom_id res chain seq x y z
N MET A 1 8.27 -6.64 -2.01
CA MET A 1 8.90 -7.96 -2.10
C MET A 1 10.30 -7.92 -2.65
N LEU A 2 10.57 -7.24 -3.76
CA LEU A 2 11.93 -7.15 -4.32
C LEU A 2 12.93 -6.51 -3.35
N LEU A 3 12.51 -5.50 -2.58
CA LEU A 3 13.38 -4.73 -1.69
C LEU A 3 13.71 -5.43 -0.37
N ILE A 4 12.87 -6.35 0.12
CA ILE A 4 13.13 -7.02 1.40
C ILE A 4 14.34 -7.95 1.34
N ARG A 5 14.58 -8.61 0.20
CA ARG A 5 15.71 -9.54 0.04
C ARG A 5 17.07 -8.83 0.14
N PRO A 6 17.33 -7.72 -0.59
CA PRO A 6 18.55 -6.93 -0.41
C PRO A 6 18.70 -6.37 1.00
N LEU A 7 17.59 -5.88 1.60
CA LEU A 7 17.60 -5.36 2.96
C LEU A 7 18.03 -6.42 3.98
N LEU A 8 17.50 -7.63 3.88
CA LEU A 8 17.90 -8.76 4.75
C LEU A 8 19.32 -9.20 4.47
N HIS A 9 19.78 -9.16 3.22
CA HIS A 9 21.16 -9.51 2.87
C HIS A 9 22.15 -8.52 3.48
N SER A 10 21.90 -7.23 3.40
CA SER A 10 22.76 -6.19 4.01
C SER A 10 22.80 -6.26 5.54
N ASN A 11 21.83 -6.93 6.17
CA ASN A 11 21.73 -7.11 7.61
C ASN A 11 22.04 -8.54 8.07
N MET A 12 22.65 -9.42 7.23
CA MET A 12 22.84 -10.85 7.55
C MET A 12 23.68 -11.08 8.81
N GLY A 13 24.69 -10.25 9.05
CA GLY A 13 25.55 -10.35 10.23
C GLY A 13 24.91 -9.89 11.55
N ARG A 14 23.80 -9.17 11.52
CA ARG A 14 23.17 -8.60 12.71
C ARG A 14 22.37 -9.64 13.49
N LYS A 15 22.50 -9.60 14.82
CA LYS A 15 21.68 -10.39 15.75
C LYS A 15 20.27 -9.81 15.86
N PHE A 16 20.15 -8.47 15.94
CA PHE A 16 18.89 -7.76 16.10
C PHE A 16 18.45 -7.14 14.77
N LYS A 17 17.58 -7.82 14.03
CA LYS A 17 17.09 -7.39 12.71
C LYS A 17 15.58 -7.47 12.52
N ALA A 18 14.84 -8.06 13.49
CA ALA A 18 13.39 -8.20 13.38
C ALA A 18 12.67 -6.85 13.29
N HIS A 19 13.10 -5.86 14.07
CA HIS A 19 12.52 -4.51 14.03
C HIS A 19 12.62 -3.87 12.64
N THR A 20 13.72 -4.08 11.91
CA THR A 20 13.87 -3.59 10.53
C THR A 20 12.76 -4.15 9.61
N VAL A 21 12.39 -5.42 9.78
CA VAL A 21 11.30 -6.04 9.02
C VAL A 21 9.94 -5.47 9.43
N LEU A 22 9.73 -5.22 10.73
CA LEU A 22 8.49 -4.61 11.23
C LEU A 22 8.27 -3.21 10.63
N PHE A 23 9.29 -2.37 10.66
CA PHE A 23 9.21 -1.04 10.06
C PHE A 23 9.13 -1.09 8.53
N PHE A 24 9.75 -2.08 7.88
CA PHE A 24 9.57 -2.30 6.44
C PHE A 24 8.10 -2.62 6.08
N ILE A 25 7.43 -3.44 6.88
CA ILE A 25 6.00 -3.72 6.72
C ILE A 25 5.20 -2.42 6.86
N ALA A 26 5.46 -1.62 7.87
CA ALA A 26 4.73 -0.37 8.10
C ALA A 26 4.96 0.66 6.99
N THR A 27 6.23 0.94 6.64
CA THR A 27 6.58 2.02 5.72
C THR A 27 6.50 1.62 4.26
N VAL A 28 7.05 0.45 3.88
CA VAL A 28 7.18 0.08 2.46
C VAL A 28 5.97 -0.69 1.96
N CYS A 29 5.42 -1.60 2.78
CA CYS A 29 4.28 -2.42 2.35
C CYS A 29 2.93 -1.72 2.50
N ASN A 30 2.83 -0.65 3.29
CA ASN A 30 1.59 0.04 3.57
C ASN A 30 1.72 1.56 3.42
N CYS A 31 2.17 2.29 4.43
CA CYS A 31 2.13 3.77 4.46
C CYS A 31 2.81 4.44 3.26
N GLY A 32 3.85 3.84 2.72
CA GLY A 32 4.58 4.34 1.55
C GLY A 32 3.77 4.36 0.27
N GLY A 33 2.74 3.51 0.17
CA GLY A 33 1.89 3.39 -1.01
C GLY A 33 0.89 4.53 -1.25
N LEU A 34 0.70 5.45 -0.28
CA LEU A 34 -0.41 6.42 -0.29
C LEU A 34 -0.39 7.42 -1.46
N LEU A 35 0.75 7.71 -2.09
CA LEU A 35 0.91 8.83 -3.03
C LEU A 35 0.37 8.59 -4.44
N THR A 36 0.15 7.36 -4.83
CA THR A 36 -0.31 7.04 -6.19
C THR A 36 -1.31 5.88 -6.19
N PRO A 37 -2.19 5.83 -7.18
CA PRO A 37 -3.09 4.68 -7.33
C PRO A 37 -2.38 3.33 -7.43
N LEU A 38 -1.12 3.32 -7.89
CA LEU A 38 -0.31 2.10 -8.01
C LEU A 38 0.33 1.65 -6.71
N GLY A 39 0.30 2.51 -5.68
CA GLY A 39 1.00 2.24 -4.42
C GLY A 39 0.33 1.20 -3.55
N ASP A 40 -1.00 1.15 -3.56
CA ASP A 40 -1.77 0.14 -2.83
C ASP A 40 -3.12 -0.11 -3.53
N PRO A 41 -3.61 -1.35 -3.61
CA PRO A 41 -4.85 -1.71 -4.31
C PRO A 41 -6.09 -0.88 -3.95
N PRO A 42 -6.38 -0.48 -2.70
CA PRO A 42 -7.50 0.39 -2.40
C PRO A 42 -7.46 1.72 -3.15
N LEU A 43 -6.28 2.31 -3.32
CA LEU A 43 -6.13 3.57 -4.05
C LEU A 43 -6.40 3.38 -5.55
N PHE A 44 -5.97 2.24 -6.09
CA PHE A 44 -6.28 1.87 -7.46
C PHE A 44 -7.78 1.70 -7.69
N MET A 45 -8.50 1.13 -6.72
CA MET A 45 -9.96 1.02 -6.78
C MET A 45 -10.65 2.39 -6.76
N MET A 46 -10.16 3.35 -5.99
CA MET A 46 -10.68 4.72 -6.01
C MET A 46 -10.39 5.40 -7.35
N TYR A 47 -9.23 5.17 -7.93
CA TYR A 47 -8.88 5.63 -9.26
C TYR A 47 -9.82 5.05 -10.34
N LEU A 48 -10.15 3.76 -10.28
CA LEU A 48 -11.13 3.13 -11.19
C LEU A 48 -12.55 3.68 -11.02
N ARG A 49 -12.85 4.31 -9.89
CA ARG A 49 -14.09 5.04 -9.63
C ARG A 49 -14.01 6.53 -9.96
N ASN A 50 -13.10 6.90 -10.86
CA ASN A 50 -12.89 8.25 -11.40
C ASN A 50 -12.24 9.24 -10.39
N ALA A 51 -11.55 8.79 -9.36
CA ALA A 51 -10.65 9.67 -8.60
C ALA A 51 -9.48 10.09 -9.53
N PRO A 52 -9.23 11.41 -9.73
CA PRO A 52 -8.15 11.84 -10.59
C PRO A 52 -6.78 11.35 -10.10
N PHE A 53 -5.91 10.91 -11.02
CA PHE A 53 -4.57 10.44 -10.66
C PHE A 53 -3.80 11.48 -9.83
N GLN A 54 -3.90 12.75 -10.22
CA GLN A 54 -3.23 13.88 -9.55
C GLN A 54 -3.78 14.15 -8.14
N TRP A 55 -5.01 13.72 -7.84
CA TRP A 55 -5.59 13.92 -6.52
C TRP A 55 -4.78 13.21 -5.43
N PHE A 56 -4.25 12.03 -5.70
CA PHE A 56 -3.46 11.27 -4.73
C PHE A 56 -2.18 11.99 -4.31
N PHE A 57 -1.59 12.81 -5.17
CA PHE A 57 -0.44 13.63 -4.79
C PHE A 57 -0.76 14.71 -3.74
N ARG A 58 -2.03 15.09 -3.59
CA ARG A 58 -2.44 16.01 -2.51
C ARG A 58 -2.27 15.40 -1.13
N LEU A 59 -2.19 14.08 -1.03
CA LEU A 59 -1.95 13.35 0.21
C LEU A 59 -0.48 13.38 0.66
N TRP A 60 0.42 14.07 -0.07
CA TRP A 60 1.85 14.12 0.24
C TRP A 60 2.18 14.62 1.66
N PRO A 61 1.45 15.60 2.26
CA PRO A 61 1.77 16.03 3.62
C PRO A 61 1.47 14.95 4.65
N ILE A 62 0.36 14.21 4.46
CA ILE A 62 -0.03 13.08 5.31
C ILE A 62 0.99 11.94 5.16
N TRP A 63 1.34 11.64 3.92
CA TRP A 63 2.36 10.64 3.59
C TRP A 63 3.72 10.98 4.22
N ALA A 64 4.17 12.23 4.08
CA ALA A 64 5.44 12.68 4.62
C ALA A 64 5.45 12.64 6.16
N ALA A 65 4.36 13.04 6.80
CA ALA A 65 4.22 13.01 8.25
C ALA A 65 4.29 11.57 8.78
N VAL A 66 3.45 10.65 8.27
CA VAL A 66 3.43 9.27 8.77
C VAL A 66 4.75 8.56 8.54
N ASN A 67 5.31 8.63 7.32
CA ASN A 67 6.56 7.96 7.03
C ASN A 67 7.75 8.63 7.74
N GLY A 68 7.77 9.97 7.84
CA GLY A 68 8.80 10.71 8.57
C GLY A 68 8.84 10.33 10.06
N ILE A 69 7.69 10.27 10.73
CA ILE A 69 7.60 9.84 12.13
C ILE A 69 8.04 8.38 12.28
N LEU A 70 7.55 7.47 11.42
CA LEU A 70 7.92 6.05 11.47
C LEU A 70 9.42 5.84 11.20
N LEU A 71 10.02 6.56 10.26
CA LEU A 71 11.46 6.48 9.99
C LEU A 71 12.28 7.05 11.13
N LEU A 72 11.82 8.12 11.78
CA LEU A 72 12.47 8.67 12.98
C LEU A 72 12.47 7.65 14.12
N ILE A 73 11.32 7.04 14.40
CA ILE A 73 11.19 5.99 15.41
C ILE A 73 12.08 4.79 15.04
N TYR A 74 12.06 4.38 13.77
CA TYR A 74 12.95 3.32 13.28
C TYR A 74 14.41 3.63 13.54
N PHE A 75 14.86 4.84 13.20
CA PHE A 75 16.24 5.27 13.43
C PHE A 75 16.64 5.20 14.90
N LEU A 76 15.77 5.64 15.81
CA LEU A 76 16.02 5.57 17.26
C LEU A 76 16.10 4.12 17.74
N VAL A 77 15.15 3.28 17.33
CA VAL A 77 15.10 1.87 17.68
C VAL A 77 16.30 1.11 17.11
N ASP A 78 16.64 1.36 15.83
CA ASP A 78 17.78 0.70 15.18
C ASP A 78 19.10 1.14 15.82
N SER A 79 19.27 2.42 16.15
CA SER A 79 20.44 2.94 16.85
C SER A 79 20.63 2.29 18.21
N PHE A 80 19.54 2.07 18.96
CA PHE A 80 19.58 1.37 20.24
C PHE A 80 20.02 -0.09 20.09
N PHE A 81 19.47 -0.82 19.12
CA PHE A 81 19.88 -2.20 18.86
C PHE A 81 21.28 -2.29 18.25
N TRP A 82 21.68 -1.33 17.42
CA TRP A 82 23.03 -1.24 16.87
C TRP A 82 24.11 -1.15 17.96
N GLN A 83 23.85 -0.39 19.01
CA GLN A 83 24.78 -0.31 20.15
C GLN A 83 24.97 -1.64 20.89
N LYS A 84 23.99 -2.55 20.81
CA LYS A 84 24.02 -3.88 21.41
C LYS A 84 24.66 -4.95 20.54
N GLU A 85 24.99 -4.64 19.28
CA GLU A 85 25.71 -5.55 18.39
C GLU A 85 27.20 -5.66 18.78
N SER A 86 27.85 -6.76 18.37
CA SER A 86 29.26 -7.01 18.67
C SER A 86 30.17 -5.91 18.11
N ALA A 87 31.27 -5.63 18.83
CA ALA A 87 32.25 -4.62 18.40
C ALA A 87 32.90 -4.97 17.05
N GLU A 88 33.11 -6.28 16.79
CA GLU A 88 33.64 -6.77 15.51
C GLU A 88 32.72 -6.50 14.35
N LEU A 89 31.42 -6.73 14.52
CA LEU A 89 30.42 -6.44 13.49
C LEU A 89 30.39 -4.96 13.15
N ARG A 90 30.41 -4.10 14.19
CA ARG A 90 30.38 -2.65 13.99
C ARG A 90 31.60 -2.13 13.22
N LYS A 91 32.78 -2.68 13.47
CA LYS A 91 34.02 -2.33 12.73
C LYS A 91 33.98 -2.83 11.29
N ASN A 92 33.54 -4.08 11.05
CA ASN A 92 33.51 -4.67 9.71
C ASN A 92 32.44 -4.05 8.81
N THR A 93 31.29 -3.65 9.35
CA THR A 93 30.23 -3.00 8.58
C THR A 93 30.61 -1.59 8.14
N SER A 94 31.42 -0.88 8.91
CA SER A 94 31.94 0.46 8.51
C SER A 94 32.88 0.38 7.29
N ALA A 95 33.42 -0.78 6.96
CA ALA A 95 34.36 -0.99 5.85
C ALA A 95 33.68 -1.54 4.57
N SER A 96 32.49 -2.07 4.65
CA SER A 96 31.81 -2.70 3.50
C SER A 96 30.58 -1.91 3.04
N PHE A 97 30.80 -0.92 2.20
CA PHE A 97 29.69 -0.36 1.38
C PHE A 97 29.25 -1.42 0.38
N LEU A 98 28.12 -2.07 0.62
CA LEU A 98 27.51 -2.96 -0.35
C LEU A 98 27.12 -2.15 -1.58
N SER A 99 27.79 -2.36 -2.70
CA SER A 99 27.38 -1.79 -3.98
C SER A 99 26.07 -2.46 -4.41
N VAL A 100 24.97 -1.72 -4.34
CA VAL A 100 23.69 -2.19 -4.87
C VAL A 100 23.74 -2.11 -6.38
N THR A 101 23.82 -3.26 -7.05
CA THR A 101 23.73 -3.35 -8.50
C THR A 101 22.28 -3.60 -8.92
N ILE A 102 21.74 -2.73 -9.76
CA ILE A 102 20.40 -2.87 -10.32
C ILE A 102 20.50 -3.50 -11.69
N SER A 103 20.02 -4.73 -11.82
CA SER A 103 19.89 -5.43 -13.11
C SER A 103 18.51 -5.19 -13.71
N GLY A 104 18.42 -5.17 -15.06
CA GLY A 104 17.13 -4.99 -15.75
C GLY A 104 16.62 -3.54 -15.74
N LYS A 105 17.51 -2.55 -15.79
CA LYS A 105 17.17 -1.11 -15.75
C LYS A 105 16.10 -0.68 -16.77
N LEU A 106 16.00 -1.36 -17.92
CA LEU A 106 15.00 -1.08 -18.95
C LEU A 106 13.55 -1.24 -18.41
N ASN A 107 13.34 -2.08 -17.40
CA ASN A 107 12.01 -2.25 -16.80
C ASN A 107 11.50 -0.99 -16.09
N PHE A 108 12.38 -0.09 -15.67
CA PHE A 108 11.96 1.21 -15.16
C PHE A 108 11.30 2.08 -16.22
N VAL A 109 11.73 1.95 -17.49
CA VAL A 109 11.11 2.67 -18.62
C VAL A 109 9.68 2.16 -18.85
N TRP A 110 9.48 0.85 -18.85
CA TRP A 110 8.15 0.25 -19.00
C TRP A 110 7.24 0.58 -17.81
N LEU A 111 7.78 0.54 -16.59
CA LEU A 111 7.05 0.94 -15.39
C LEU A 111 6.65 2.42 -15.45
N LEU A 112 7.56 3.30 -15.85
CA LEU A 112 7.26 4.72 -16.07
C LEU A 112 6.18 4.88 -17.15
N GLY A 113 6.24 4.09 -18.22
CA GLY A 113 5.20 4.05 -19.24
C GLY A 113 3.82 3.70 -18.69
N VAL A 114 3.73 2.70 -17.82
CA VAL A 114 2.47 2.36 -17.11
C VAL A 114 1.98 3.54 -16.25
N VAL A 115 2.87 4.18 -15.48
CA VAL A 115 2.52 5.35 -14.66
C VAL A 115 1.98 6.49 -15.52
N LEU A 116 2.65 6.78 -16.64
CA LEU A 116 2.23 7.84 -17.57
C LEU A 116 0.88 7.52 -18.23
N VAL A 117 0.66 6.27 -18.65
CA VAL A 117 -0.64 5.83 -19.20
C VAL A 117 -1.75 6.05 -18.17
N LEU A 118 -1.57 5.62 -16.93
CA LEU A 118 -2.57 5.83 -15.88
C LEU A 118 -2.78 7.30 -15.54
N ALA A 119 -1.74 8.11 -15.58
CA ALA A 119 -1.83 9.54 -15.28
C ALA A 119 -2.54 10.33 -16.39
N THR A 120 -2.39 9.92 -17.65
CA THR A 120 -2.85 10.68 -18.82
C THR A 120 -4.07 10.09 -19.53
N VAL A 121 -4.18 8.75 -19.58
CA VAL A 121 -5.26 8.04 -20.28
C VAL A 121 -6.38 7.70 -19.31
N ASN A 122 -7.15 8.69 -18.93
CA ASN A 122 -8.30 8.53 -18.05
C ASN A 122 -9.43 9.50 -18.46
N PRO A 123 -10.69 9.24 -18.09
CA PRO A 123 -11.83 10.07 -18.47
C PRO A 123 -11.72 11.53 -18.00
N VAL A 124 -11.07 11.79 -16.89
CA VAL A 124 -10.88 13.15 -16.35
C VAL A 124 -9.95 13.97 -17.26
N THR A 125 -8.92 13.34 -17.83
CA THR A 125 -7.95 14.00 -18.71
C THR A 125 -8.42 14.00 -20.18
N ILE A 126 -9.09 12.93 -20.60
CA ILE A 126 -9.56 12.73 -21.98
C ILE A 126 -11.05 12.36 -21.93
N PRO A 127 -11.97 13.36 -21.95
CA PRO A 127 -13.42 13.10 -21.89
C PRO A 127 -13.95 12.23 -23.04
N ALA A 128 -13.26 12.21 -24.18
CA ALA A 128 -13.61 11.35 -25.30
C ALA A 128 -13.57 9.84 -24.98
N LEU A 129 -12.88 9.43 -23.91
CA LEU A 129 -12.85 8.03 -23.46
C LEU A 129 -14.21 7.56 -22.91
N GLU A 130 -15.01 8.45 -22.33
CA GLU A 130 -16.39 8.14 -21.91
C GLU A 130 -17.38 8.16 -23.09
N ALA A 131 -17.14 9.05 -24.04
CA ALA A 131 -18.06 9.25 -25.16
C ALA A 131 -18.05 8.09 -26.18
N ASN A 132 -16.97 7.31 -26.24
CA ASN A 132 -16.84 6.24 -27.24
C ASN A 132 -16.46 4.90 -26.60
N ARG A 133 -17.38 3.94 -26.71
CA ARG A 133 -17.25 2.58 -26.16
C ARG A 133 -15.98 1.85 -26.61
N TYR A 134 -15.44 2.15 -27.78
CA TYR A 134 -14.22 1.54 -28.30
C TYR A 134 -12.95 2.04 -27.62
N PHE A 135 -13.00 3.22 -27.00
CA PHE A 135 -11.85 3.80 -26.32
C PHE A 135 -11.71 3.36 -24.84
N VAL A 136 -12.73 2.71 -24.29
CA VAL A 136 -12.73 2.26 -22.88
C VAL A 136 -11.52 1.37 -22.58
N PHE A 137 -11.10 0.52 -23.51
CA PHE A 137 -10.01 -0.43 -23.32
C PHE A 137 -8.62 0.07 -23.80
N ILE A 138 -8.49 1.31 -24.27
CA ILE A 138 -7.19 1.83 -24.76
C ILE A 138 -6.16 1.85 -23.63
N ARG A 139 -6.54 2.24 -22.42
CA ARG A 139 -5.68 2.26 -21.25
C ARG A 139 -5.18 0.87 -20.91
N GLU A 140 -6.08 -0.10 -20.83
CA GLU A 140 -5.77 -1.50 -20.53
C GLU A 140 -4.87 -2.10 -21.62
N ALA A 141 -5.15 -1.84 -22.88
CA ALA A 141 -4.31 -2.27 -24.00
C ALA A 141 -2.90 -1.68 -23.93
N ALA A 142 -2.77 -0.39 -23.59
CA ALA A 142 -1.47 0.25 -23.42
C ALA A 142 -0.68 -0.34 -22.24
N ILE A 143 -1.33 -0.64 -21.11
CA ILE A 143 -0.70 -1.30 -19.96
C ILE A 143 -0.23 -2.72 -20.34
N LEU A 144 -1.07 -3.49 -21.03
CA LEU A 144 -0.71 -4.82 -21.51
C LEU A 144 0.45 -4.78 -22.51
N LEU A 145 0.50 -3.75 -23.37
CA LEU A 145 1.63 -3.52 -24.28
C LEU A 145 2.92 -3.28 -23.47
N MET A 146 2.92 -2.41 -22.46
CA MET A 146 4.08 -2.17 -21.60
C MET A 146 4.53 -3.46 -20.90
N ALA A 147 3.58 -4.26 -20.39
CA ALA A 147 3.88 -5.56 -19.80
C ALA A 147 4.49 -6.53 -20.83
N GLY A 148 3.94 -6.61 -22.04
CA GLY A 148 4.48 -7.41 -23.14
C GLY A 148 5.90 -6.99 -23.53
N LEU A 149 6.15 -5.68 -23.64
CA LEU A 149 7.48 -5.14 -23.92
C LEU A 149 8.47 -5.47 -22.79
N SER A 150 8.04 -5.37 -21.53
CA SER A 150 8.87 -5.79 -20.39
C SER A 150 9.25 -7.27 -20.48
N ILE A 151 8.30 -8.14 -20.83
CA ILE A 151 8.57 -9.58 -20.98
C ILE A 151 9.51 -9.84 -22.16
N ALA A 152 9.30 -9.18 -23.29
CA ALA A 152 10.08 -9.38 -24.53
C ALA A 152 11.54 -8.88 -24.38
N PHE A 153 11.73 -7.72 -23.77
CA PHE A 153 13.04 -7.06 -23.70
C PHE A 153 13.84 -7.37 -22.42
N THR A 154 13.23 -8.00 -21.40
CA THR A 154 13.97 -8.42 -20.22
C THR A 154 14.69 -9.73 -20.44
N ARG A 155 16.01 -9.74 -20.29
CA ARG A 155 16.85 -10.94 -20.43
C ARG A 155 16.39 -12.05 -19.49
N HIS A 156 16.39 -13.28 -19.98
CA HIS A 156 15.98 -14.46 -19.21
C HIS A 156 16.79 -14.61 -17.90
N GLU A 157 18.08 -14.28 -17.93
CA GLU A 157 18.97 -14.33 -16.76
C GLU A 157 18.49 -13.44 -15.62
N VAL A 158 17.98 -12.22 -15.91
CA VAL A 158 17.44 -11.29 -14.91
C VAL A 158 16.18 -11.87 -14.28
N ARG A 159 15.31 -12.50 -15.07
CA ARG A 159 14.09 -13.15 -14.56
C ARG A 159 14.41 -14.38 -13.72
N ALA A 160 15.36 -15.21 -14.17
CA ALA A 160 15.79 -16.38 -13.44
C ALA A 160 16.44 -16.02 -12.09
N ALA A 161 17.31 -15.00 -12.08
CA ALA A 161 17.94 -14.49 -10.85
C ALA A 161 16.91 -13.95 -9.83
N ASN A 162 15.79 -13.42 -10.31
CA ASN A 162 14.68 -12.94 -9.47
C ASN A 162 13.66 -14.03 -9.13
N HIS A 163 13.86 -15.27 -9.56
CA HIS A 163 12.89 -16.37 -9.40
C HIS A 163 11.49 -15.98 -9.86
N PHE A 164 11.39 -15.32 -11.04
CA PHE A 164 10.11 -14.89 -11.58
C PHE A 164 9.20 -16.09 -11.85
N SER A 165 7.95 -16.02 -11.39
CA SER A 165 6.91 -16.99 -11.69
C SER A 165 5.56 -16.29 -11.86
N TRP A 166 4.66 -16.89 -12.64
CA TRP A 166 3.31 -16.39 -12.88
C TRP A 166 2.35 -16.73 -11.72
N HIS A 167 2.72 -17.66 -10.85
CA HIS A 167 1.86 -18.15 -9.78
C HIS A 167 1.33 -17.04 -8.86
N PRO A 168 2.15 -16.09 -8.35
CA PRO A 168 1.62 -15.01 -7.50
C PRO A 168 0.64 -14.08 -8.24
N ILE A 169 0.84 -13.89 -9.55
CA ILE A 169 -0.05 -13.04 -10.36
C ILE A 169 -1.40 -13.73 -10.55
N ALA A 170 -1.39 -15.02 -10.86
CA ALA A 170 -2.61 -15.82 -11.01
C ALA A 170 -3.38 -15.92 -9.68
N GLU A 171 -2.67 -16.16 -8.56
CA GLU A 171 -3.26 -16.22 -7.23
C GLU A 171 -3.99 -14.90 -6.88
N VAL A 172 -3.33 -13.77 -7.08
CA VAL A 172 -3.92 -12.44 -6.84
C VAL A 172 -5.11 -12.19 -7.77
N ALA A 173 -5.03 -12.58 -9.05
CA ALA A 173 -6.13 -12.40 -9.99
C ALA A 173 -7.38 -13.19 -9.58
N VAL A 174 -7.22 -14.46 -9.17
CA VAL A 174 -8.31 -15.30 -8.68
C VAL A 174 -8.90 -14.76 -7.38
N LEU A 175 -8.05 -14.32 -6.46
CA LEU A 175 -8.45 -13.71 -5.20
C LEU A 175 -9.32 -12.46 -5.45
N PHE A 176 -8.88 -11.53 -6.29
CA PHE A 176 -9.64 -10.32 -6.61
C PHE A 176 -10.96 -10.65 -7.34
N LEU A 177 -10.97 -11.62 -8.24
CA LEU A 177 -12.20 -12.07 -8.89
C LEU A 177 -13.21 -12.55 -7.84
N GLY A 178 -12.78 -13.39 -6.90
CA GLY A 178 -13.62 -13.88 -5.81
C GLY A 178 -14.14 -12.74 -4.93
N ILE A 179 -13.27 -11.82 -4.52
CA ILE A 179 -13.64 -10.65 -3.70
C ILE A 179 -14.69 -9.80 -4.43
N PHE A 180 -14.46 -9.42 -5.68
CA PHE A 180 -15.39 -8.55 -6.41
C PHE A 180 -16.77 -9.18 -6.61
N VAL A 181 -16.84 -10.48 -6.90
CA VAL A 181 -18.12 -11.18 -7.04
C VAL A 181 -18.87 -11.24 -5.71
N THR A 182 -18.17 -11.60 -4.63
CA THR A 182 -18.80 -11.78 -3.31
C THR A 182 -19.17 -10.48 -2.62
N MET A 183 -18.48 -9.37 -2.94
CA MET A 183 -18.76 -8.06 -2.36
C MET A 183 -20.03 -7.39 -2.90
N VAL A 184 -20.47 -7.70 -4.12
CA VAL A 184 -21.60 -7.00 -4.77
C VAL A 184 -22.85 -6.90 -3.88
N PRO A 185 -23.36 -7.97 -3.26
CA PRO A 185 -24.53 -7.88 -2.39
C PRO A 185 -24.29 -7.00 -1.16
N CYS A 186 -23.10 -7.08 -0.58
CA CYS A 186 -22.72 -6.30 0.59
C CYS A 186 -22.68 -4.79 0.25
N LEU A 187 -22.10 -4.42 -0.88
CA LEU A 187 -22.01 -3.02 -1.32
C LEU A 187 -23.40 -2.44 -1.56
N LEU A 188 -24.28 -3.16 -2.25
CA LEU A 188 -25.67 -2.72 -2.51
C LEU A 188 -26.49 -2.59 -1.21
N PHE A 189 -26.26 -3.50 -0.25
CA PHE A 189 -26.91 -3.40 1.07
C PHE A 189 -26.44 -2.15 1.83
N LEU A 190 -25.14 -1.87 1.83
CA LEU A 190 -24.56 -0.70 2.51
C LEU A 190 -24.99 0.61 1.89
N GLU A 191 -25.03 0.72 0.56
CA GLU A 191 -25.55 1.92 -0.11
C GLU A 191 -27.00 2.22 0.30
N ARG A 192 -27.86 1.19 0.38
CA ARG A 192 -29.27 1.35 0.71
C ARG A 192 -29.53 1.66 2.19
N ASN A 193 -28.69 1.17 3.08
CA ASN A 193 -28.86 1.25 4.53
C ASN A 193 -27.85 2.18 5.22
N ALA A 194 -27.13 2.98 4.45
CA ALA A 194 -26.04 3.84 4.94
C ALA A 194 -26.45 4.73 6.13
N HIS A 195 -27.63 5.33 6.06
CA HIS A 195 -28.15 6.23 7.12
C HIS A 195 -28.42 5.53 8.46
N GLN A 196 -28.61 4.21 8.47
CA GLN A 196 -28.90 3.43 9.69
C GLN A 196 -27.65 3.09 10.49
N LEU A 197 -26.46 3.15 9.87
CA LEU A 197 -25.20 2.76 10.49
C LEU A 197 -24.61 3.83 11.40
N GLY A 198 -25.10 5.07 11.34
CA GLY A 198 -24.66 6.16 12.19
C GLY A 198 -23.18 6.56 12.02
N ILE A 199 -22.52 6.10 10.95
CA ILE A 199 -21.14 6.45 10.65
C ILE A 199 -21.14 7.81 9.94
N ALA A 200 -20.59 8.82 10.60
CA ALA A 200 -20.56 10.18 10.08
C ALA A 200 -19.19 10.84 10.35
N GLY A 201 -18.79 11.75 9.46
CA GLY A 201 -17.57 12.53 9.60
C GLY A 201 -16.26 11.80 9.28
N PRO A 202 -15.22 12.55 8.90
CA PRO A 202 -13.95 11.99 8.44
C PRO A 202 -13.22 11.16 9.49
N VAL A 203 -13.27 11.57 10.77
CA VAL A 203 -12.59 10.86 11.86
C VAL A 203 -13.16 9.46 12.04
N MET A 204 -14.50 9.35 12.04
CA MET A 204 -15.16 8.06 12.20
C MET A 204 -14.87 7.14 11.01
N PHE A 205 -14.91 7.66 9.79
CA PHE A 205 -14.53 6.91 8.59
C PHE A 205 -13.06 6.47 8.61
N TYR A 206 -12.15 7.29 9.12
CA TYR A 206 -10.74 6.94 9.26
C TYR A 206 -10.54 5.74 10.18
N TYR A 207 -11.12 5.77 11.40
CA TYR A 207 -10.96 4.67 12.35
C TYR A 207 -11.78 3.43 11.97
N THR A 208 -12.94 3.61 11.36
CA THR A 208 -13.74 2.46 10.88
C THR A 208 -13.03 1.76 9.72
N SER A 209 -12.51 2.51 8.74
CA SER A 209 -11.71 1.92 7.66
C SER A 209 -10.43 1.29 8.19
N GLY A 210 -9.78 1.93 9.14
CA GLY A 210 -8.59 1.40 9.79
C GLY A 210 -8.86 0.11 10.56
N GLY A 211 -9.86 0.10 11.42
CA GLY A 211 -10.22 -1.07 12.21
C GLY A 211 -10.57 -2.28 11.34
N LEU A 212 -11.36 -2.09 10.30
CA LEU A 212 -11.68 -3.13 9.34
C LEU A 212 -10.45 -3.59 8.56
N SER A 213 -9.64 -2.66 8.05
CA SER A 213 -8.43 -2.97 7.26
C SER A 213 -7.35 -3.68 8.09
N SER A 214 -7.34 -3.53 9.40
CA SER A 214 -6.39 -4.26 10.25
C SER A 214 -6.64 -5.78 10.30
N VAL A 215 -7.85 -6.22 9.96
CA VAL A 215 -8.29 -7.64 10.01
C VAL A 215 -8.68 -8.15 8.62
N LEU A 216 -9.33 -7.31 7.84
CA LEU A 216 -9.68 -7.57 6.45
C LEU A 216 -8.60 -6.95 5.54
N ASP A 217 -8.51 -7.43 4.29
CA ASP A 217 -7.65 -6.78 3.29
C ASP A 217 -8.06 -5.31 3.06
N ASN A 218 -7.07 -4.46 2.76
CA ASN A 218 -7.26 -3.02 2.52
C ASN A 218 -8.30 -2.73 1.44
N THR A 219 -8.32 -3.51 0.36
CA THR A 219 -9.16 -3.26 -0.82
C THR A 219 -10.65 -3.43 -0.55
N PRO A 220 -11.12 -4.57 -0.02
CA PRO A 220 -12.53 -4.73 0.35
C PRO A 220 -13.00 -3.65 1.31
N THR A 221 -12.17 -3.32 2.29
CA THR A 221 -12.48 -2.29 3.29
C THR A 221 -12.72 -0.93 2.64
N ALA A 222 -11.80 -0.45 1.81
CA ALA A 222 -11.93 0.85 1.16
C ALA A 222 -13.15 0.92 0.24
N VAL A 223 -13.38 -0.12 -0.57
CA VAL A 223 -14.53 -0.16 -1.49
C VAL A 223 -15.85 -0.21 -0.74
N THR A 224 -15.91 -0.95 0.35
CA THR A 224 -17.10 -1.05 1.21
C THR A 224 -17.46 0.30 1.81
N LEU A 225 -16.49 1.00 2.40
CA LEU A 225 -16.75 2.31 3.01
C LEU A 225 -16.98 3.41 1.97
N TYR A 226 -16.33 3.34 0.82
CA TYR A 226 -16.66 4.22 -0.30
C TYR A 226 -18.13 4.08 -0.71
N SER A 227 -18.64 2.85 -0.90
CA SER A 227 -20.05 2.62 -1.23
C SER A 227 -21.01 3.10 -0.14
N LEU A 228 -20.60 2.97 1.13
CA LEU A 228 -21.36 3.56 2.24
C LEU A 228 -21.47 5.08 2.12
N VAL A 229 -20.35 5.78 1.81
CA VAL A 229 -20.36 7.23 1.61
C VAL A 229 -21.21 7.63 0.42
N VAL A 230 -21.16 6.88 -0.69
CA VAL A 230 -22.03 7.13 -1.85
C VAL A 230 -23.50 7.11 -1.44
N GLY A 231 -23.91 6.17 -0.61
CA GLY A 231 -25.28 6.11 -0.05
C GLY A 231 -25.65 7.26 0.90
N LEU A 232 -24.64 7.89 1.53
CA LEU A 232 -24.82 9.03 2.44
C LEU A 232 -24.68 10.39 1.72
N ALA A 233 -24.06 10.42 0.54
CA ALA A 233 -23.56 11.65 -0.07
C ALA A 233 -24.68 12.63 -0.45
N GLN A 234 -24.65 13.78 0.17
CA GLN A 234 -25.24 14.99 -0.32
C GLN A 234 -24.26 15.69 -1.26
N GLN A 235 -24.76 16.32 -2.32
CA GLN A 235 -23.91 17.09 -3.22
C GLN A 235 -23.18 18.21 -2.49
N ARG A 236 -21.84 18.20 -2.55
CA ARG A 236 -20.95 19.22 -1.98
C ARG A 236 -19.99 19.72 -3.07
N PRO A 237 -19.43 20.94 -2.93
CA PRO A 237 -18.55 21.50 -3.96
C PRO A 237 -17.19 20.81 -4.08
N ASP A 238 -16.73 20.06 -3.07
CA ASP A 238 -15.41 19.43 -2.97
C ASP A 238 -15.47 17.91 -3.19
N MET A 239 -16.20 17.46 -4.21
CA MET A 239 -16.37 16.04 -4.49
C MET A 239 -15.20 15.45 -5.27
N VAL A 240 -14.78 14.24 -4.90
CA VAL A 240 -13.80 13.40 -5.60
C VAL A 240 -14.40 12.03 -5.80
N ALA A 241 -14.50 11.60 -7.04
CA ALA A 241 -15.16 10.33 -7.41
C ALA A 241 -16.57 10.17 -6.80
N GLY A 242 -17.34 11.25 -6.75
CA GLY A 242 -18.72 11.24 -6.23
C GLY A 242 -18.88 11.29 -4.72
N ILE A 243 -17.80 11.44 -3.95
CA ILE A 243 -17.84 11.59 -2.48
C ILE A 243 -17.01 12.79 -2.02
N PRO A 244 -17.28 13.36 -0.83
CA PRO A 244 -16.48 14.46 -0.29
C PRO A 244 -15.00 14.11 -0.16
N ALA A 245 -14.12 15.03 -0.57
CA ALA A 245 -12.66 14.82 -0.55
C ALA A 245 -12.11 14.47 0.85
N SER A 246 -12.70 15.04 1.91
CA SER A 246 -12.34 14.73 3.29
C SER A 246 -12.62 13.26 3.66
N LEU A 247 -13.78 12.73 3.25
CA LEU A 247 -14.14 11.34 3.47
C LEU A 247 -13.30 10.39 2.60
N MET A 248 -13.02 10.78 1.33
CA MET A 248 -12.10 10.03 0.47
C MET A 248 -10.71 9.93 1.11
N THR A 249 -10.19 11.05 1.64
CA THR A 249 -8.90 11.08 2.36
C THR A 249 -8.92 10.16 3.58
N ALA A 250 -9.97 10.22 4.38
CA ALA A 250 -10.12 9.39 5.58
C ALA A 250 -10.14 7.90 5.26
N ILE A 251 -10.90 7.49 4.25
CA ILE A 251 -10.98 6.10 3.80
C ILE A 251 -9.63 5.61 3.25
N CYS A 252 -9.00 6.40 2.37
CA CYS A 252 -7.70 6.04 1.79
C CYS A 252 -6.62 5.91 2.88
N CYS A 253 -6.50 6.89 3.77
CA CYS A 253 -5.51 6.86 4.84
C CYS A 253 -5.79 5.75 5.86
N GLY A 254 -7.03 5.59 6.29
CA GLY A 254 -7.42 4.55 7.23
C GLY A 254 -7.15 3.15 6.68
N SER A 255 -7.63 2.86 5.46
CA SER A 255 -7.42 1.54 4.86
C SER A 255 -5.95 1.22 4.60
N VAL A 256 -5.15 2.18 4.14
CA VAL A 256 -3.73 1.95 3.84
C VAL A 256 -2.89 1.83 5.12
N PHE A 257 -3.05 2.75 6.07
CA PHE A 257 -2.19 2.77 7.25
C PHE A 257 -2.45 1.60 8.19
N PHE A 258 -3.71 1.34 8.50
CA PHE A 258 -4.06 0.29 9.46
C PHE A 258 -3.91 -1.12 8.89
N GLY A 259 -3.77 -1.28 7.57
CA GLY A 259 -3.32 -2.53 6.97
C GLY A 259 -1.99 -3.02 7.55
N ALA A 260 -1.15 -2.09 8.04
CA ALA A 260 0.09 -2.42 8.74
C ALA A 260 -0.11 -2.95 10.18
N MET A 261 -1.31 -2.85 10.76
CA MET A 261 -1.54 -3.19 12.18
C MET A 261 -1.46 -4.70 12.45
N THR A 262 -1.63 -5.53 11.42
CA THR A 262 -1.52 -6.98 11.54
C THR A 262 -0.82 -7.59 10.33
N TYR A 263 -0.42 -8.86 10.44
CA TYR A 263 0.15 -9.58 9.29
C TYR A 263 -0.87 -9.92 8.21
N ILE A 264 -2.16 -9.95 8.56
CA ILE A 264 -3.26 -10.30 7.65
C ILE A 264 -3.97 -9.07 7.06
N GLY A 265 -3.74 -7.88 7.61
CA GLY A 265 -4.38 -6.65 7.13
C GLY A 265 -3.98 -6.25 5.71
N ASN A 266 -2.83 -6.73 5.20
CA ASN A 266 -2.43 -6.55 3.81
C ASN A 266 -1.58 -7.74 3.36
N GLY A 267 -1.84 -8.29 2.18
CA GLY A 267 -1.13 -9.44 1.63
C GLY A 267 0.41 -9.37 1.67
N PRO A 268 1.04 -8.24 1.29
CA PRO A 268 2.49 -8.06 1.40
C PRO A 268 3.06 -8.28 2.80
N ASN A 269 2.32 -8.01 3.87
CA ASN A 269 2.79 -8.13 5.25
C ASN A 269 3.16 -9.57 5.58
N PHE A 270 2.25 -10.49 5.28
CA PHE A 270 2.45 -11.92 5.50
C PHE A 270 3.61 -12.47 4.66
N MET A 271 3.68 -12.05 3.40
CA MET A 271 4.75 -12.50 2.49
C MET A 271 6.13 -11.99 2.93
N VAL A 272 6.24 -10.74 3.40
CA VAL A 272 7.49 -10.18 3.93
C VAL A 272 7.92 -10.93 5.20
N ARG A 273 6.96 -11.23 6.10
CA ARG A 273 7.22 -12.05 7.28
C ARG A 273 7.77 -13.42 6.89
N THR A 274 7.11 -14.13 5.98
CA THR A 274 7.54 -15.46 5.52
C THR A 274 8.93 -15.42 4.91
N ILE A 275 9.24 -14.43 4.06
CA ILE A 275 10.59 -14.26 3.49
C ILE A 275 11.64 -14.01 4.60
N ALA A 276 11.30 -13.23 5.61
CA ALA A 276 12.20 -12.96 6.73
C ALA A 276 12.45 -14.23 7.57
N GLU A 277 11.43 -15.00 7.87
CA GLU A 277 11.53 -16.28 8.60
C GLU A 277 12.39 -17.30 7.83
N HIS A 278 12.24 -17.41 6.50
CA HIS A 278 13.11 -18.22 5.63
C HIS A 278 14.58 -17.75 5.61
N ARG A 279 14.84 -16.52 6.01
CA ARG A 279 16.20 -15.96 6.17
C ARG A 279 16.66 -15.94 7.63
N ASN A 280 16.10 -16.82 8.47
CA ASN A 280 16.43 -16.96 9.89
C ASN A 280 16.27 -15.65 10.69
N VAL A 281 15.28 -14.85 10.37
CA VAL A 281 14.84 -13.74 11.21
C VAL A 281 13.73 -14.21 12.11
N SER A 282 13.95 -14.19 13.41
CA SER A 282 12.94 -14.57 14.41
C SER A 282 11.86 -13.49 14.50
N MET A 283 10.78 -13.67 13.71
CA MET A 283 9.66 -12.71 13.69
C MET A 283 8.71 -12.95 14.87
N PRO A 284 8.10 -11.90 15.43
CA PRO A 284 7.07 -12.07 16.45
C PRO A 284 5.86 -12.80 15.86
N HIS A 285 5.23 -13.68 16.64
CA HIS A 285 3.95 -14.26 16.25
C HIS A 285 2.83 -13.19 16.23
N PHE A 286 1.68 -13.53 15.65
CA PHE A 286 0.57 -12.59 15.34
C PHE A 286 0.20 -11.67 16.51
N PHE A 287 -0.18 -12.22 17.68
CA PHE A 287 -0.56 -11.41 18.84
C PHE A 287 0.60 -10.59 19.41
N ARG A 288 1.80 -11.16 19.42
CA ARG A 288 2.99 -10.46 19.89
C ARG A 288 3.30 -9.26 18.99
N TYR A 289 3.12 -9.37 17.66
CA TYR A 289 3.24 -8.25 16.73
C TYR A 289 2.34 -7.09 17.14
N ILE A 290 1.07 -7.37 17.43
CA ILE A 290 0.08 -6.36 17.84
C ILE A 290 0.53 -5.66 19.12
N TRP A 291 0.92 -6.44 20.15
CA TRP A 291 1.28 -5.88 21.47
C TRP A 291 2.60 -5.11 21.49
N ILE A 292 3.62 -5.53 20.72
CA ILE A 292 4.95 -4.91 20.78
C ILE A 292 5.19 -3.84 19.72
N PHE A 293 4.39 -3.82 18.65
CA PHE A 293 4.62 -2.91 17.53
C PHE A 293 3.36 -2.12 17.16
N SER A 294 2.23 -2.80 16.91
CA SER A 294 1.03 -2.12 16.39
C SER A 294 0.44 -1.14 17.41
N LEU A 295 0.18 -1.60 18.64
CA LEU A 295 -0.41 -0.75 19.66
C LEU A 295 0.56 0.33 20.21
N PRO A 296 1.84 0.04 20.52
CA PRO A 296 2.71 1.07 21.08
C PRO A 296 3.37 1.99 20.04
N VAL A 297 3.47 1.59 18.77
CA VAL A 297 4.16 2.38 17.72
C VAL A 297 3.18 2.86 16.67
N LEU A 298 2.48 1.95 15.98
CA LEU A 298 1.66 2.33 14.83
C LEU A 298 0.42 3.12 15.25
N LEU A 299 -0.32 2.66 16.23
CA LEU A 299 -1.57 3.32 16.66
C LEU A 299 -1.34 4.77 17.14
N PRO A 300 -0.34 5.09 17.98
CA PRO A 300 -0.03 6.47 18.34
C PRO A 300 0.36 7.33 17.14
N VAL A 301 1.16 6.80 16.21
CA VAL A 301 1.55 7.54 14.99
C VAL A 301 0.32 7.84 14.14
N PHE A 302 -0.57 6.87 13.94
CA PHE A 302 -1.79 7.06 13.17
C PHE A 302 -2.78 8.01 13.84
N ALA A 303 -2.85 8.01 15.19
CA ALA A 303 -3.64 8.98 15.95
C ALA A 303 -3.07 10.41 15.80
N VAL A 304 -1.75 10.59 15.89
CA VAL A 304 -1.12 11.90 15.64
C VAL A 304 -1.41 12.39 14.23
N VAL A 305 -1.29 11.55 13.23
CA VAL A 305 -1.60 11.90 11.83
C VAL A 305 -3.08 12.27 11.66
N GLN A 306 -3.99 11.54 12.31
CA GLN A 306 -5.41 11.89 12.30
C GLN A 306 -5.65 13.27 12.92
N LEU A 307 -5.08 13.56 14.10
CA LEU A 307 -5.24 14.85 14.76
C LEU A 307 -4.71 16.03 13.95
N LEU A 308 -3.67 15.83 13.14
CA LEU A 308 -3.07 16.88 12.34
C LEU A 308 -3.84 17.14 11.03
N PHE A 309 -4.33 16.11 10.37
CA PHE A 309 -4.77 16.19 8.98
C PHE A 309 -6.23 15.78 8.75
N ILE A 310 -6.82 14.93 9.60
CA ILE A 310 -8.18 14.41 9.44
C ILE A 310 -9.03 14.94 10.58
N ARG A 311 -9.66 16.08 10.32
CA ARG A 311 -10.52 16.79 11.27
C ARG A 311 -11.98 16.69 10.81
N GLU A 312 -12.90 16.96 11.73
CA GLU A 312 -14.35 17.02 11.45
C GLU A 312 -14.73 18.10 10.44
#